data_c570d8e0f8ba9773496e950c5c6fadee
#
_entry.id   c570d8e0f8ba9773496e950c5c6fadee
#
_cell.length_a   1.000
_cell.length_b   1.000
_cell.length_c   1.000
_cell.angle_alpha   90.00
_cell.angle_beta   90.00
_cell.angle_gamma   90.00
#
_symmetry.space_group_name_H-M   'P 1'
#
loop_
_entity.id
_entity.type
_entity.pdbx_description
1 polymer ?
#
loop_
_entity_poly.entity_id
_entity_poly.type
_entity_poly.pdbx_seq_one_letter_code
_entity_poly.pdbx_strand_id
1 'polypeptide(L)'
;MLTISNNVHLPDADIELTYIRAQGAGGQNVNKVASAVHLRFDIPASSLPEFYKERLLALRDSRITGDGVLIIKAQQYRTQEQNRTDALARLAELISTAGKTEKKRRPTKPTLGSKTRRLEGKTRRSTVKAGRGKVEF
;
A
#
# COMPACT_ATOMS: atom_id res chain seq x y z
N MET A 1 -22.29 -2.07 -6.57
CA MET A 1 -21.27 -3.02 -7.02
C MET A 1 -19.93 -2.31 -7.17
N LEU A 2 -18.92 -2.77 -6.46
CA LEU A 2 -17.60 -2.17 -6.50
C LEU A 2 -16.71 -2.99 -7.43
N THR A 3 -16.16 -2.37 -8.46
CA THR A 3 -15.26 -3.02 -9.41
C THR A 3 -13.82 -2.96 -8.90
N ILE A 4 -13.20 -4.11 -8.70
CA ILE A 4 -11.80 -4.24 -8.28
C ILE A 4 -10.90 -4.44 -9.47
N SER A 5 -11.27 -5.36 -10.36
CA SER A 5 -10.57 -5.62 -11.62
C SER A 5 -11.61 -6.01 -12.69
N ASN A 6 -11.13 -6.26 -13.91
CA ASN A 6 -12.03 -6.66 -15.01
C ASN A 6 -12.86 -7.91 -14.69
N ASN A 7 -12.34 -8.79 -13.85
CA ASN A 7 -12.99 -10.06 -13.51
C ASN A 7 -13.47 -10.15 -12.06
N VAL A 8 -13.18 -9.13 -11.24
CA VAL A 8 -13.51 -9.15 -9.82
C VAL A 8 -14.38 -7.96 -9.46
N HIS A 9 -15.58 -8.26 -8.99
CA HIS A 9 -16.54 -7.28 -8.54
C HIS A 9 -17.03 -7.64 -7.14
N LEU A 10 -17.26 -6.64 -6.30
CA LEU A 10 -17.83 -6.84 -4.98
C LEU A 10 -19.26 -6.37 -4.97
N PRO A 11 -20.22 -7.23 -4.55
CA PRO A 11 -21.59 -6.79 -4.35
C PRO A 11 -21.67 -5.85 -3.14
N ASP A 12 -22.61 -4.92 -3.18
CA ASP A 12 -22.84 -3.97 -2.09
C ASP A 12 -23.17 -4.66 -0.77
N ALA A 13 -23.76 -5.85 -0.83
CA ALA A 13 -24.11 -6.64 0.35
C ALA A 13 -22.90 -7.07 1.19
N ASP A 14 -21.72 -7.20 0.58
CA ASP A 14 -20.48 -7.56 1.27
C ASP A 14 -19.85 -6.37 2.00
N ILE A 15 -20.28 -5.16 1.69
CA ILE A 15 -19.73 -3.93 2.24
C ILE A 15 -20.75 -3.30 3.18
N GLU A 16 -20.37 -3.14 4.44
CA GLU A 16 -21.21 -2.46 5.42
C GLU A 16 -20.76 -1.02 5.57
N LEU A 17 -21.66 -0.09 5.34
CA LEU A 17 -21.41 1.34 5.47
C LEU A 17 -22.23 1.89 6.64
N THR A 18 -21.54 2.50 7.58
CA THR A 18 -22.14 3.18 8.71
C THR A 18 -21.74 4.65 8.65
N TYR A 19 -22.70 5.52 8.92
CA TYR A 19 -22.48 6.94 8.91
C TYR A 19 -22.38 7.45 10.35
N ILE A 20 -21.29 8.12 10.65
CA ILE A 20 -21.00 8.63 11.98
C ILE A 20 -20.66 10.12 11.92
N ARG A 21 -20.73 10.78 13.05
CA ARG A 21 -20.30 12.18 13.15
C ARG A 21 -18.79 12.26 13.05
N ALA A 22 -18.30 13.19 12.21
CA ALA A 22 -16.89 13.41 12.08
C ALA A 22 -16.30 13.90 13.40
N GLN A 23 -15.21 13.27 13.85
CA GLN A 23 -14.45 13.72 15.01
C GLN A 23 -13.39 14.71 14.54
N GLY A 24 -13.44 15.91 15.05
CA GLY A 24 -12.45 16.94 14.72
C GLY A 24 -12.63 18.17 15.57
N ALA A 25 -11.56 18.92 15.80
CA ALA A 25 -11.58 20.22 16.42
C ALA A 25 -12.19 21.23 15.45
N GLY A 26 -13.46 21.06 15.13
CA GLY A 26 -14.12 21.91 14.16
C GLY A 26 -15.32 22.63 14.75
N GLY A 27 -15.82 23.61 14.03
CA GLY A 27 -16.93 24.40 14.41
C GLY A 27 -18.25 23.61 14.60
N GLN A 28 -19.31 24.32 14.89
CA GLN A 28 -20.63 23.77 15.26
C GLN A 28 -21.23 22.80 14.23
N ASN A 29 -20.86 22.90 12.95
CA ASN A 29 -21.38 22.04 11.90
C ASN A 29 -20.86 20.60 11.95
N VAL A 30 -19.69 20.39 12.54
CA VAL A 30 -19.08 19.06 12.67
C VAL A 30 -19.89 18.17 13.61
N ASN A 31 -20.57 18.75 14.60
CA ASN A 31 -21.34 18.02 15.61
C ASN A 31 -22.78 17.69 15.20
N LYS A 32 -23.29 18.29 14.13
CA LYS A 32 -24.70 18.18 13.74
C LYS A 32 -24.93 17.27 12.55
N VAL A 33 -23.94 16.99 11.73
CA VAL A 33 -24.06 16.22 10.49
C VAL A 33 -23.20 14.97 10.53
N ALA A 34 -23.81 13.81 10.32
CA ALA A 34 -23.10 12.54 10.20
C ALA A 34 -22.46 12.42 8.80
N SER A 35 -21.42 13.17 8.56
CA SER A 35 -20.70 13.21 7.28
C SER A 35 -19.61 12.16 7.18
N ALA A 36 -19.08 11.66 8.29
CA ALA A 36 -18.06 10.62 8.29
C ALA A 36 -18.66 9.26 7.95
N VAL A 37 -17.93 8.51 7.14
CA VAL A 37 -18.33 7.16 6.71
C VAL A 37 -17.39 6.14 7.34
N HIS A 38 -17.96 5.15 7.98
CA HIS A 38 -17.27 3.99 8.53
C HIS A 38 -17.59 2.78 7.67
N LEU A 39 -16.60 2.30 6.92
CA LEU A 39 -16.74 1.14 6.05
C LEU A 39 -16.20 -0.09 6.76
N ARG A 40 -16.98 -1.15 6.77
CA ARG A 40 -16.62 -2.44 7.31
C ARG A 40 -16.73 -3.51 6.24
N PHE A 41 -15.70 -4.28 6.04
CA PHE A 41 -15.64 -5.33 5.05
C PHE A 41 -15.09 -6.59 5.68
N ASP A 42 -15.90 -7.62 5.77
CA ASP A 42 -15.49 -8.92 6.29
C ASP A 42 -14.83 -9.73 5.19
N ILE A 43 -13.51 -9.86 5.24
CA ILE A 43 -12.73 -10.52 4.21
C ILE A 43 -13.09 -12.00 4.07
N PRO A 44 -13.10 -12.82 5.16
CA PRO A 44 -13.45 -14.23 5.04
C PRO A 44 -14.87 -14.51 4.54
N ALA A 45 -15.83 -13.69 4.95
CA ALA A 45 -17.24 -13.86 4.58
C ALA A 45 -17.59 -13.28 3.22
N SER A 46 -16.68 -12.55 2.59
CA SER A 46 -16.91 -11.89 1.30
C SER A 46 -16.93 -12.87 0.12
N SER A 47 -17.43 -12.41 -1.00
CA SER A 47 -17.43 -13.16 -2.26
C SER A 47 -16.10 -13.06 -3.03
N LEU A 48 -15.07 -12.46 -2.45
CA LEU A 48 -13.74 -12.38 -3.08
C LEU A 48 -13.17 -13.78 -3.35
N PRO A 49 -12.41 -13.95 -4.45
CA PRO A 49 -11.64 -15.17 -4.66
C PRO A 49 -10.65 -15.43 -3.53
N GLU A 50 -10.39 -16.71 -3.23
CA GLU A 50 -9.47 -17.13 -2.17
C GLU A 50 -8.09 -16.45 -2.27
N PHE A 51 -7.60 -16.26 -3.48
CA PHE A 51 -6.33 -15.59 -3.75
C PHE A 51 -6.27 -14.18 -3.13
N TYR A 52 -7.35 -13.40 -3.29
CA TYR A 52 -7.43 -12.07 -2.70
C TYR A 52 -7.59 -12.12 -1.19
N LYS A 53 -8.38 -13.06 -0.68
CA LYS A 53 -8.58 -13.23 0.75
C LYS A 53 -7.26 -13.55 1.47
N GLU A 54 -6.50 -14.51 0.96
CA GLU A 54 -5.20 -14.89 1.53
C GLU A 54 -4.24 -13.71 1.55
N ARG A 55 -4.16 -12.97 0.46
CA ARG A 55 -3.27 -11.82 0.36
C ARG A 55 -3.66 -10.67 1.29
N LEU A 56 -4.95 -10.39 1.39
CA LEU A 56 -5.44 -9.36 2.30
C LEU A 56 -5.18 -9.74 3.76
N LEU A 57 -5.40 -10.98 4.13
CA LEU A 57 -5.15 -11.47 5.50
C LEU A 57 -3.66 -11.50 5.83
N ALA A 58 -2.80 -11.65 4.84
CA ALA A 58 -1.35 -11.61 5.00
C ALA A 58 -0.79 -10.19 5.11
N LEU A 59 -1.54 -9.18 4.71
CA LEU A 59 -1.11 -7.79 4.81
C LEU A 59 -1.04 -7.33 6.26
N ARG A 60 0.05 -6.66 6.59
CA ARG A 60 0.20 -5.98 7.88
C ARG A 60 -0.28 -4.54 7.73
N ASP A 61 -1.58 -4.36 7.66
CA ASP A 61 -2.21 -3.07 7.55
C ASP A 61 -3.04 -2.80 8.80
N SER A 62 -2.92 -1.60 9.36
CA SER A 62 -3.64 -1.20 10.56
C SER A 62 -5.16 -1.19 10.37
N ARG A 63 -5.61 -1.09 9.13
CA ARG A 63 -7.04 -1.12 8.78
C ARG A 63 -7.63 -2.53 8.85
N ILE A 64 -6.81 -3.56 8.85
CA ILE A 64 -7.26 -4.96 8.92
C ILE A 64 -7.12 -5.43 10.37
N THR A 65 -8.23 -5.87 10.95
CA THR A 65 -8.23 -6.40 12.32
C THR A 65 -7.71 -7.84 12.38
N GLY A 66 -7.36 -8.32 13.56
CA GLY A 66 -6.94 -9.70 13.76
C GLY A 66 -8.00 -10.74 13.35
N ASP A 67 -9.28 -10.36 13.34
CA ASP A 67 -10.39 -11.22 12.92
C ASP A 67 -10.57 -11.25 11.39
N GLY A 68 -9.79 -10.49 10.64
CA GLY A 68 -9.88 -10.41 9.19
C GLY A 68 -10.93 -9.41 8.70
N VAL A 69 -11.32 -8.45 9.51
CA VAL A 69 -12.25 -7.39 9.13
C VAL A 69 -11.47 -6.14 8.73
N LEU A 70 -11.74 -5.66 7.52
CA LEU A 70 -11.16 -4.42 7.02
C LEU A 70 -12.06 -3.25 7.41
N ILE A 71 -11.47 -2.28 8.07
CA ILE A 71 -12.18 -1.08 8.53
C ILE A 71 -11.55 0.15 7.92
N ILE A 72 -12.35 0.94 7.21
CA ILE A 72 -11.93 2.21 6.62
C ILE A 72 -12.82 3.32 7.17
N LYS A 73 -12.20 4.36 7.70
CA LYS A 73 -12.89 5.54 8.19
C LYS A 73 -12.59 6.72 7.27
N ALA A 74 -13.61 7.21 6.56
CA ALA A 74 -13.50 8.34 5.65
C ALA A 74 -14.21 9.55 6.24
N GLN A 75 -13.45 10.59 6.57
CA GLN A 75 -13.98 11.83 7.15
C GLN A 75 -13.26 13.06 6.58
N GLN A 76 -12.54 12.89 5.50
CA GLN A 76 -11.71 13.93 4.89
C GLN A 76 -12.54 14.99 4.17
N TYR A 77 -13.66 14.60 3.60
CA TYR A 77 -14.51 15.47 2.81
C TYR A 77 -15.67 16.04 3.63
N ARG A 78 -16.24 17.11 3.14
CA ARG A 78 -17.32 17.84 3.80
C ARG A 78 -18.67 17.12 3.69
N THR A 79 -18.91 16.44 2.58
CA THR A 79 -20.16 15.75 2.33
C THR A 79 -20.05 14.25 2.58
N GLN A 80 -21.17 13.66 3.01
CA GLN A 80 -21.29 12.23 3.23
C GLN A 80 -21.04 11.44 1.94
N GLU A 81 -21.57 11.89 0.82
CA GLU A 81 -21.41 11.24 -0.47
C GLU A 81 -19.94 11.17 -0.92
N GLN A 82 -19.21 12.26 -0.74
CA GLN A 82 -17.78 12.31 -1.07
C GLN A 82 -16.97 11.36 -0.18
N ASN A 83 -17.29 11.30 1.11
CA ASN A 83 -16.64 10.38 2.04
C ASN A 83 -16.96 8.92 1.70
N ARG A 84 -18.19 8.63 1.30
CA ARG A 84 -18.58 7.31 0.83
C ARG A 84 -17.80 6.89 -0.40
N THR A 85 -17.70 7.74 -1.38
CA THR A 85 -16.93 7.51 -2.61
C THR A 85 -15.45 7.28 -2.29
N ASP A 86 -14.88 8.09 -1.39
CA ASP A 86 -13.50 7.96 -0.95
C ASP A 86 -13.26 6.61 -0.24
N ALA A 87 -14.16 6.22 0.67
CA ALA A 87 -14.04 4.94 1.38
C ALA A 87 -14.06 3.76 0.41
N LEU A 88 -14.98 3.76 -0.55
CA LEU A 88 -15.08 2.71 -1.58
C LEU A 88 -13.85 2.69 -2.48
N ALA A 89 -13.33 3.84 -2.86
CA ALA A 89 -12.12 3.95 -3.66
C ALA A 89 -10.89 3.41 -2.93
N ARG A 90 -10.76 3.70 -1.65
CA ARG A 90 -9.68 3.16 -0.81
C ARG A 90 -9.76 1.65 -0.65
N LEU A 91 -10.97 1.12 -0.50
CA LEU A 91 -11.20 -0.33 -0.44
C LEU A 91 -10.79 -0.99 -1.75
N ALA A 92 -11.22 -0.46 -2.89
CA ALA A 92 -10.87 -0.98 -4.21
C ALA A 92 -9.36 -0.95 -4.45
N GLU A 93 -8.70 0.13 -4.09
CA GLU A 93 -7.26 0.30 -4.21
C GLU A 93 -6.50 -0.72 -3.35
N LEU A 94 -6.90 -0.89 -2.10
CA LEU A 94 -6.26 -1.85 -1.18
C LEU A 94 -6.37 -3.27 -1.70
N ILE A 95 -7.55 -3.69 -2.14
CA ILE A 95 -7.79 -5.04 -2.67
C ILE A 95 -7.01 -5.23 -3.98
N SER A 96 -7.05 -4.26 -4.87
CA SER A 96 -6.31 -4.29 -6.13
C SER A 96 -4.79 -4.40 -5.90
N THR A 97 -4.25 -3.63 -4.97
CA THR A 97 -2.84 -3.65 -4.61
C THR A 97 -2.44 -5.00 -4.00
N ALA A 98 -3.27 -5.55 -3.12
CA ALA A 98 -3.04 -6.86 -2.53
C ALA A 98 -3.03 -7.99 -3.57
N GLY A 99 -3.86 -7.86 -4.60
CA GLY A 99 -3.95 -8.83 -5.68
C GLY A 99 -2.83 -8.74 -6.72
N LYS A 100 -2.04 -7.68 -6.71
CA LYS A 100 -0.92 -7.55 -7.64
C LYS A 100 0.20 -8.51 -7.28
N THR A 101 0.60 -9.31 -8.26
CA THR A 101 1.78 -10.16 -8.14
C THR A 101 3.00 -9.32 -8.51
N GLU A 102 3.90 -9.11 -7.56
CA GLU A 102 5.16 -8.45 -7.85
C GLU A 102 6.00 -9.34 -8.76
N LYS A 103 6.52 -8.76 -9.84
CA LYS A 103 7.50 -9.45 -10.68
C LYS A 103 8.74 -9.74 -9.84
N LYS A 104 9.11 -11.02 -9.78
CA LYS A 104 10.34 -11.43 -9.13
C LYS A 104 11.52 -10.64 -9.70
N ARG A 105 12.19 -9.90 -8.85
CA ARG A 105 13.34 -9.10 -9.26
C ARG A 105 14.46 -10.04 -9.65
N ARG A 106 14.80 -10.07 -10.94
CA ARG A 106 15.95 -10.85 -11.40
C ARG A 106 17.23 -10.14 -10.95
N PRO A 107 18.18 -10.86 -10.33
CA PRO A 107 19.47 -10.26 -10.02
C PRO A 107 20.12 -9.84 -11.34
N THR A 108 20.46 -8.57 -11.45
CA THR A 108 21.17 -8.04 -12.59
C THR A 108 22.67 -8.21 -12.37
N LYS A 109 23.36 -8.73 -13.37
CA LYS A 109 24.82 -8.78 -13.34
C LYS A 109 25.38 -7.36 -13.56
N PRO A 110 26.51 -7.00 -12.90
CA PRO A 110 27.17 -5.75 -13.18
C PRO A 110 27.52 -5.64 -14.67
N THR A 111 27.36 -4.46 -15.24
CA THR A 111 27.73 -4.21 -16.63
C THR A 111 29.25 -4.30 -16.81
N LEU A 112 29.68 -4.60 -18.04
CA LEU A 112 31.10 -4.64 -18.36
C LEU A 112 31.81 -3.30 -17.99
N GLY A 113 31.17 -2.17 -18.32
CA GLY A 113 31.71 -0.84 -17.98
C GLY A 113 31.84 -0.63 -16.48
N SER A 114 30.88 -1.14 -15.67
CA SER A 114 30.94 -1.07 -14.20
C SER A 114 32.10 -1.91 -13.65
N LYS A 115 32.31 -3.13 -14.17
CA LYS A 115 33.45 -3.98 -13.79
C LYS A 115 34.79 -3.32 -14.14
N THR A 116 34.89 -2.75 -15.34
CA THR A 116 36.08 -2.05 -15.80
C THR A 116 36.42 -0.87 -14.89
N ARG A 117 35.42 -0.05 -14.56
CA ARG A 117 35.61 1.09 -13.63
C ARG A 117 36.05 0.64 -12.25
N ARG A 118 35.50 -0.45 -11.74
CA ARG A 118 35.89 -1.01 -10.45
C ARG A 118 37.33 -1.49 -10.47
N LEU A 119 37.75 -2.18 -11.52
CA LEU A 119 39.11 -2.68 -11.69
C LEU A 119 40.11 -1.53 -11.85
N GLU A 120 39.79 -0.52 -12.64
CA GLU A 120 40.61 0.70 -12.78
C GLU A 120 40.77 1.42 -11.45
N GLY A 121 39.70 1.53 -10.65
CA GLY A 121 39.78 2.10 -9.31
C GLY A 121 40.71 1.33 -8.40
N LYS A 122 40.65 -0.01 -8.44
CA LYS A 122 41.57 -0.87 -7.68
C LYS A 122 43.03 -0.69 -8.13
N THR A 123 43.28 -0.63 -9.42
CA THR A 123 44.61 -0.43 -9.98
C THR A 123 45.18 0.91 -9.57
N ARG A 124 44.38 1.98 -9.63
CA ARG A 124 44.83 3.32 -9.15
C ARG A 124 45.21 3.31 -7.68
N ARG A 125 44.35 2.68 -6.82
CA ARG A 125 44.66 2.57 -5.39
C ARG A 125 45.91 1.75 -5.12
N SER A 126 46.11 0.68 -5.86
CA SER A 126 47.34 -0.15 -5.78
C SER A 126 48.57 0.65 -6.15
N THR A 127 48.51 1.41 -7.24
CA THR A 127 49.62 2.27 -7.69
C THR A 127 49.94 3.34 -6.65
N VAL A 128 48.95 4.00 -6.09
CA VAL A 128 49.11 4.99 -5.03
C VAL A 128 49.73 4.38 -3.78
N LYS A 129 49.30 3.20 -3.38
CA LYS A 129 49.87 2.48 -2.23
C LYS A 129 51.33 2.08 -2.46
N ALA A 130 51.63 1.61 -3.66
CA ALA A 130 53.01 1.27 -4.03
C ALA A 130 53.92 2.51 -4.01
N GLY A 131 53.41 3.66 -4.46
CA GLY A 131 54.14 4.94 -4.41
C GLY A 131 54.33 5.49 -2.99
N ARG A 132 53.48 5.09 -2.03
CA ARG A 132 53.59 5.47 -0.61
C ARG A 132 54.57 4.57 0.18
N GLY A 133 54.89 3.42 -0.38
CA GLY A 133 55.52 2.34 0.40
C GLY A 133 56.95 2.50 0.75
N LYS A 134 57.77 3.22 0.00
CA LYS A 134 59.18 3.47 0.34
C LYS A 134 59.65 4.78 -0.30
N VAL A 135 59.88 5.74 0.53
CA VAL A 135 60.73 6.86 0.13
C VAL A 135 62.11 6.55 0.63
N GLU A 136 62.98 6.10 -0.27
CA GLU A 136 64.41 6.03 0.02
C GLU A 136 64.98 7.41 -0.17
N PHE A 137 65.50 7.94 0.92
CA PHE A 137 66.26 9.16 0.89
C PHE A 137 67.76 8.82 0.69
#